data_1947c675d80d4faa7b86c9bb0b3c48c8
#
_entry.id   1947c675d80d4faa7b86c9bb0b3c48c8
#
_cell.length_a   1.000
_cell.length_b   1.000
_cell.length_c   1.000
_cell.angle_alpha   90.00
_cell.angle_beta   90.00
_cell.angle_gamma   90.00
#
_symmetry.space_group_name_H-M   'P 1'
#
loop_
_entity.id
_entity.type
_entity.pdbx_description
1 polymer ?
#
loop_
_entity_poly.entity_id
_entity_poly.type
_entity_poly.pdbx_seq_one_letter_code
_entity_poly.pdbx_strand_id
1 'polypeptide(L)'
;MSKLKQKIFVIDDDVYIGDMLEEALRKAGYEVFRAYSGTEALLLLEKETPDLVLLDLMLPGLSGEEVLSKIRKIPVIVVSAKSGLEDKVNLLMDGACDYLTKPFEIRELLARIAVQLRKTKAPGNKEKLRVGNLVLDYLSHEVSVSDKKVRLTKTEFAILKLLMQNPGQAMAKTVILDRISEDTLDCTESSLKQHISNLRRKLGEEEGKEYIESVWGIGFRLTDKKS
;
A
#
# COMPACT_ATOMS: atom_id res chain seq x y z
N MET A 1 17.25 -10.72 21.49
CA MET A 1 17.46 -9.84 20.34
C MET A 1 16.50 -8.67 20.47
N SER A 2 16.99 -7.44 20.62
CA SER A 2 16.17 -6.23 20.73
C SER A 2 15.42 -6.01 19.41
N LYS A 3 14.10 -6.04 19.46
CA LYS A 3 13.26 -5.73 18.28
C LYS A 3 13.49 -4.26 17.92
N LEU A 4 14.04 -3.98 16.74
CA LEU A 4 14.22 -2.60 16.25
C LEU A 4 12.87 -1.87 16.39
N LYS A 5 12.91 -0.71 17.08
CA LYS A 5 11.72 0.15 17.22
C LYS A 5 11.38 0.76 15.88
N GLN A 6 10.09 0.88 15.56
CA GLN A 6 9.66 1.58 14.36
C GLN A 6 9.82 3.08 14.54
N LYS A 7 10.33 3.73 13.50
CA LYS A 7 10.60 5.17 13.47
C LYS A 7 9.40 5.92 12.91
N ILE A 8 8.89 6.87 13.67
CA ILE A 8 7.82 7.78 13.25
C ILE A 8 8.36 9.20 13.24
N PHE A 9 8.19 9.89 12.12
CA PHE A 9 8.50 11.32 12.03
C PHE A 9 7.23 12.12 12.28
N VAL A 10 7.32 13.11 13.15
CA VAL A 10 6.27 14.08 13.45
C VAL A 10 6.70 15.43 12.91
N ILE A 11 6.01 15.90 11.88
CA ILE A 11 6.29 17.17 11.19
C ILE A 11 5.10 18.10 11.47
N ASP A 12 5.26 18.98 12.43
CA ASP A 12 4.23 19.90 12.92
C ASP A 12 4.93 21.08 13.60
N ASP A 13 4.58 22.32 13.28
CA ASP A 13 5.17 23.53 13.86
C ASP A 13 4.61 23.84 15.25
N ASP A 14 3.45 23.27 15.59
CA ASP A 14 2.88 23.39 16.93
C ASP A 14 3.64 22.50 17.93
N VAL A 15 4.40 23.18 18.82
CA VAL A 15 5.22 22.54 19.85
C VAL A 15 4.37 21.69 20.80
N TYR A 16 3.18 22.17 21.20
CA TYR A 16 2.31 21.47 22.15
C TYR A 16 1.71 20.20 21.55
N ILE A 17 1.23 20.28 20.30
CA ILE A 17 0.74 19.10 19.57
C ILE A 17 1.88 18.11 19.39
N GLY A 18 3.04 18.58 18.97
CA GLY A 18 4.21 17.75 18.78
C GLY A 18 4.67 17.05 20.07
N ASP A 19 4.71 17.74 21.21
CA ASP A 19 5.08 17.16 22.52
C ASP A 19 4.08 16.07 22.94
N MET A 20 2.78 16.35 22.81
CA MET A 20 1.71 15.39 23.07
C MET A 20 1.83 14.13 22.18
N LEU A 21 2.10 14.32 20.90
CA LEU A 21 2.30 13.22 19.95
C LEU A 21 3.55 12.41 20.28
N GLU A 22 4.67 13.07 20.55
CA GLU A 22 5.92 12.40 20.91
C GLU A 22 5.75 11.54 22.17
N GLU A 23 5.14 12.08 23.22
CA GLU A 23 4.89 11.36 24.47
C GLU A 23 4.01 10.11 24.22
N ALA A 24 2.91 10.28 23.49
CA ALA A 24 1.98 9.19 23.20
C ALA A 24 2.63 8.08 22.34
N LEU A 25 3.39 8.46 21.32
CA LEU A 25 4.08 7.53 20.42
C LEU A 25 5.21 6.78 21.13
N ARG A 26 6.01 7.46 21.96
CA ARG A 26 7.06 6.82 22.76
C ARG A 26 6.47 5.83 23.78
N LYS A 27 5.34 6.16 24.44
CA LYS A 27 4.59 5.25 25.30
C LYS A 27 4.08 4.02 24.54
N ALA A 28 3.70 4.19 23.29
CA ALA A 28 3.29 3.09 22.40
C ALA A 28 4.46 2.24 21.87
N GLY A 29 5.71 2.61 22.21
CA GLY A 29 6.92 1.85 21.87
C GLY A 29 7.60 2.25 20.56
N TYR A 30 7.19 3.35 19.93
CA TYR A 30 7.83 3.90 18.73
C TYR A 30 9.08 4.73 19.06
N GLU A 31 9.97 4.85 18.08
CA GLU A 31 11.05 5.85 18.09
C GLU A 31 10.55 7.08 17.34
N VAL A 32 10.70 8.28 17.92
CA VAL A 32 10.09 9.50 17.40
C VAL A 32 11.16 10.54 17.10
N PHE A 33 11.05 11.10 15.90
CA PHE A 33 11.85 12.24 15.42
C PHE A 33 10.91 13.39 15.10
N ARG A 34 11.34 14.61 15.34
CA ARG A 34 10.52 15.80 15.11
C ARG A 34 11.17 16.75 14.13
N ALA A 35 10.32 17.43 13.35
CA ALA A 35 10.65 18.57 12.53
C ALA A 35 9.54 19.62 12.66
N TYR A 36 9.94 20.89 12.71
CA TYR A 36 9.05 22.03 12.96
C TYR A 36 8.78 22.85 11.70
N SER A 37 9.30 22.42 10.57
CA SER A 37 9.09 23.05 9.25
C SER A 37 9.28 22.03 8.14
N GLY A 38 8.74 22.33 6.96
CA GLY A 38 8.92 21.47 5.79
C GLY A 38 10.38 21.35 5.36
N THR A 39 11.18 22.41 5.50
CA THR A 39 12.62 22.38 5.18
C THR A 39 13.39 21.48 6.14
N GLU A 40 13.13 21.58 7.44
CA GLU A 40 13.75 20.73 8.44
C GLU A 40 13.37 19.26 8.23
N ALA A 41 12.10 19.00 7.90
CA ALA A 41 11.62 17.66 7.59
C ALA A 41 12.40 17.02 6.45
N LEU A 42 12.65 17.73 5.36
CA LEU A 42 13.42 17.19 4.23
C LEU A 42 14.88 16.90 4.60
N LEU A 43 15.53 17.80 5.37
CA LEU A 43 16.90 17.58 5.86
C LEU A 43 16.99 16.36 6.80
N LEU A 44 15.96 16.14 7.61
CA LEU A 44 15.88 14.98 8.49
C LEU A 44 15.71 13.68 7.67
N LEU A 45 14.87 13.72 6.64
CA LEU A 45 14.60 12.60 5.75
C LEU A 45 15.81 12.19 4.88
N GLU A 46 16.75 13.09 4.64
CA GLU A 46 18.03 12.76 3.99
C GLU A 46 18.93 11.89 4.88
N LYS A 47 18.83 12.05 6.21
CA LYS A 47 19.69 11.36 7.20
C LYS A 47 19.05 10.08 7.72
N GLU A 48 17.74 10.05 7.86
CA GLU A 48 17.00 8.98 8.51
C GLU A 48 15.77 8.61 7.70
N THR A 49 15.50 7.33 7.57
CA THR A 49 14.31 6.81 6.88
C THR A 49 13.27 6.36 7.91
N PRO A 50 12.11 7.03 8.00
CA PRO A 50 11.04 6.61 8.91
C PRO A 50 10.21 5.47 8.32
N ASP A 51 9.56 4.71 9.22
CA ASP A 51 8.53 3.74 8.85
C ASP A 51 7.18 4.41 8.53
N LEU A 52 6.94 5.62 9.06
CA LEU A 52 5.74 6.42 8.84
C LEU A 52 5.99 7.90 9.19
N VAL A 53 5.32 8.79 8.46
CA VAL A 53 5.33 10.24 8.71
C VAL A 53 3.94 10.69 9.14
N LEU A 54 3.86 11.47 10.22
CA LEU A 54 2.73 12.33 10.56
C LEU A 54 3.05 13.73 10.06
N LEU A 55 2.19 14.31 9.23
CA LEU A 55 2.48 15.55 8.51
C LEU A 55 1.35 16.55 8.69
N ASP A 56 1.64 17.71 9.28
CA ASP A 56 0.77 18.87 9.15
C ASP A 56 0.96 19.53 7.78
N LEU A 57 -0.12 20.09 7.25
CA LEU A 57 -0.11 20.84 6.00
C LEU A 57 0.30 22.30 6.22
N MET A 58 -0.02 22.84 7.39
CA MET A 58 0.15 24.23 7.74
C MET A 58 1.55 24.50 8.32
N LEU A 59 2.59 24.20 7.54
CA LEU A 59 3.97 24.38 7.96
C LEU A 59 4.52 25.73 7.51
N PRO A 60 5.43 26.36 8.29
CA PRO A 60 6.14 27.54 7.87
C PRO A 60 7.14 27.22 6.75
N GLY A 61 7.28 28.13 5.81
CA GLY A 61 8.19 28.03 4.66
C GLY A 61 7.67 27.04 3.61
N LEU A 62 8.23 25.84 3.56
CA LEU A 62 7.78 24.79 2.65
C LEU A 62 6.51 24.13 3.19
N SER A 63 5.43 24.16 2.42
CA SER A 63 4.12 23.61 2.84
C SER A 63 4.14 22.09 2.99
N GLY A 64 3.19 21.54 3.76
CA GLY A 64 3.05 20.09 3.91
C GLY A 64 2.71 19.38 2.59
N GLU A 65 1.96 20.03 1.68
CA GLU A 65 1.67 19.50 0.35
C GLU A 65 2.97 19.34 -0.49
N GLU A 66 3.86 20.34 -0.40
CA GLU A 66 5.17 20.28 -1.08
C GLU A 66 6.06 19.19 -0.49
N VAL A 67 6.04 19.01 0.85
CA VAL A 67 6.74 17.89 1.51
C VAL A 67 6.17 16.56 1.05
N LEU A 68 4.84 16.38 1.06
CA LEU A 68 4.17 15.16 0.63
C LEU A 68 4.58 14.76 -0.79
N SER A 69 4.64 15.72 -1.70
CA SER A 69 5.03 15.47 -3.10
C SER A 69 6.43 14.87 -3.25
N LYS A 70 7.34 15.15 -2.31
CA LYS A 70 8.76 14.71 -2.32
C LYS A 70 8.98 13.37 -1.62
N ILE A 71 8.03 12.88 -0.79
CA ILE A 71 8.21 11.68 0.04
C ILE A 71 7.33 10.50 -0.35
N ARG A 72 7.03 10.35 -1.63
CA ARG A 72 6.07 9.37 -2.20
C ARG A 72 6.28 7.90 -1.81
N LYS A 73 7.46 7.53 -1.32
CA LYS A 73 7.78 6.12 -0.95
C LYS A 73 7.53 5.80 0.52
N ILE A 74 7.26 6.81 1.34
CA ILE A 74 7.07 6.68 2.78
C ILE A 74 5.58 6.83 3.08
N PRO A 75 4.95 5.97 3.91
CA PRO A 75 3.56 6.14 4.28
C PRO A 75 3.38 7.42 5.10
N VAL A 76 2.49 8.30 4.64
CA VAL A 76 2.18 9.59 5.27
C VAL A 76 0.74 9.61 5.75
N ILE A 77 0.53 9.87 7.03
CA ILE A 77 -0.77 10.26 7.57
C ILE A 77 -0.76 11.77 7.71
N VAL A 78 -1.64 12.43 6.97
CA VAL A 78 -1.82 13.88 7.10
C VAL A 78 -2.66 14.17 8.33
N VAL A 79 -2.21 15.14 9.17
CA VAL A 79 -2.89 15.56 10.40
C VAL A 79 -3.08 17.07 10.33
N SER A 80 -4.28 17.55 9.96
CA SER A 80 -4.49 18.96 9.66
C SER A 80 -5.84 19.50 10.12
N ALA A 81 -5.94 20.80 10.32
CA ALA A 81 -7.20 21.49 10.63
C ALA A 81 -8.11 21.65 9.40
N LYS A 82 -7.60 21.46 8.17
CA LYS A 82 -8.43 21.47 6.96
C LYS A 82 -9.42 20.33 7.02
N SER A 83 -10.73 20.61 6.87
CA SER A 83 -11.79 19.61 7.00
C SER A 83 -12.58 19.38 5.71
N GLY A 84 -12.27 20.12 4.64
CA GLY A 84 -12.94 20.03 3.35
C GLY A 84 -12.86 18.61 2.75
N LEU A 85 -13.96 18.13 2.18
CA LEU A 85 -13.99 16.81 1.54
C LEU A 85 -13.05 16.77 0.33
N GLU A 86 -13.07 17.82 -0.49
CA GLU A 86 -12.21 17.95 -1.67
C GLU A 86 -10.72 17.96 -1.30
N ASP A 87 -10.33 18.69 -0.22
CA ASP A 87 -8.95 18.70 0.26
C ASP A 87 -8.49 17.29 0.66
N LYS A 88 -9.34 16.55 1.38
CA LYS A 88 -9.02 15.17 1.79
C LYS A 88 -8.85 14.22 0.60
N VAL A 89 -9.76 14.32 -0.39
CA VAL A 89 -9.70 13.50 -1.61
C VAL A 89 -8.41 13.82 -2.38
N ASN A 90 -8.10 15.09 -2.59
CA ASN A 90 -6.91 15.50 -3.32
C ASN A 90 -5.63 15.01 -2.63
N LEU A 91 -5.51 15.15 -1.32
CA LEU A 91 -4.34 14.68 -0.56
C LEU A 91 -4.15 13.16 -0.59
N LEU A 92 -5.24 12.39 -0.58
CA LEU A 92 -5.17 10.93 -0.75
C LEU A 92 -4.72 10.56 -2.18
N MET A 93 -5.19 11.30 -3.20
CA MET A 93 -4.73 11.13 -4.59
C MET A 93 -3.27 11.55 -4.77
N ASP A 94 -2.80 12.55 -4.02
CA ASP A 94 -1.40 13.03 -4.03
C ASP A 94 -0.43 12.10 -3.29
N GLY A 95 -0.95 11.03 -2.64
CA GLY A 95 -0.14 9.97 -2.07
C GLY A 95 -0.15 9.85 -0.55
N ALA A 96 -0.96 10.63 0.16
CA ALA A 96 -1.22 10.38 1.58
C ALA A 96 -1.90 9.02 1.77
N CYS A 97 -1.44 8.24 2.74
CA CYS A 97 -2.04 6.92 3.01
C CYS A 97 -3.26 6.99 3.94
N ASP A 98 -3.44 8.10 4.65
CA ASP A 98 -4.60 8.39 5.51
C ASP A 98 -4.65 9.89 5.82
N TYR A 99 -5.80 10.34 6.36
CA TYR A 99 -6.05 11.71 6.76
C TYR A 99 -6.75 11.76 8.12
N LEU A 100 -6.28 12.64 9.02
CA LEU A 100 -6.86 12.87 10.34
C LEU A 100 -7.08 14.37 10.56
N THR A 101 -8.31 14.76 10.90
CA THR A 101 -8.67 16.16 11.12
C THR A 101 -8.39 16.56 12.56
N LYS A 102 -7.74 17.71 12.78
CA LYS A 102 -7.61 18.37 14.10
C LYS A 102 -8.96 19.04 14.47
N PRO A 103 -9.44 18.92 15.74
CA PRO A 103 -8.87 18.12 16.85
C PRO A 103 -9.17 16.62 16.69
N PHE A 104 -8.30 15.77 17.21
CA PHE A 104 -8.39 14.30 17.12
C PHE A 104 -8.10 13.64 18.47
N GLU A 105 -8.56 12.39 18.59
CA GLU A 105 -8.25 11.55 19.73
C GLU A 105 -6.94 10.77 19.52
N ILE A 106 -6.07 10.75 20.52
CA ILE A 106 -4.79 10.00 20.45
C ILE A 106 -5.00 8.52 20.16
N ARG A 107 -6.06 7.92 20.70
CA ARG A 107 -6.38 6.51 20.44
C ARG A 107 -6.71 6.26 18.96
N GLU A 108 -7.39 7.19 18.32
CA GLU A 108 -7.69 7.09 16.88
C GLU A 108 -6.41 7.16 16.07
N LEU A 109 -5.55 8.14 16.34
CA LEU A 109 -4.26 8.27 15.66
C LEU A 109 -3.41 7.01 15.80
N LEU A 110 -3.25 6.48 17.02
CA LEU A 110 -2.48 5.25 17.26
C LEU A 110 -3.05 4.04 16.51
N ALA A 111 -4.38 3.91 16.43
CA ALA A 111 -5.03 2.85 15.67
C ALA A 111 -4.71 2.98 14.16
N ARG A 112 -4.79 4.19 13.58
CA ARG A 112 -4.45 4.48 12.18
C ARG A 112 -2.98 4.18 11.89
N ILE A 113 -2.06 4.64 12.74
CA ILE A 113 -0.64 4.32 12.65
C ILE A 113 -0.42 2.80 12.63
N ALA A 114 -1.01 2.06 13.57
CA ALA A 114 -0.86 0.62 13.64
C ALA A 114 -1.36 -0.09 12.37
N VAL A 115 -2.47 0.39 11.76
CA VAL A 115 -3.00 -0.12 10.49
C VAL A 115 -2.00 0.12 9.37
N GLN A 116 -1.48 1.35 9.22
CA GLN A 116 -0.54 1.68 8.14
C GLN A 116 0.79 0.93 8.31
N LEU A 117 1.34 0.89 9.53
CA LEU A 117 2.57 0.15 9.83
C LEU A 117 2.42 -1.37 9.66
N ARG A 118 1.23 -1.94 9.87
CA ARG A 118 0.94 -3.35 9.57
C ARG A 118 0.95 -3.60 8.06
N LYS A 119 0.41 -2.70 7.26
CA LYS A 119 0.48 -2.76 5.80
C LYS A 119 1.94 -2.70 5.31
N THR A 120 2.84 -1.98 6.02
CA THR A 120 4.26 -1.94 5.70
C THR A 120 5.04 -3.16 6.18
N LYS A 121 4.59 -3.82 7.25
CA LYS A 121 5.25 -4.98 7.86
C LYS A 121 4.75 -6.35 7.40
N ALA A 122 3.75 -6.41 6.50
CA ALA A 122 3.42 -7.71 5.90
C ALA A 122 4.72 -8.32 5.35
N PRO A 123 5.14 -9.51 5.82
CA PRO A 123 6.40 -10.10 5.42
C PRO A 123 6.34 -10.42 3.94
N GLY A 124 7.06 -9.66 3.16
CA GLY A 124 7.14 -9.81 1.70
C GLY A 124 6.98 -8.47 1.01
N ASN A 125 8.11 -7.78 0.81
CA ASN A 125 8.37 -6.83 -0.26
C ASN A 125 7.11 -6.22 -0.89
N LYS A 126 6.66 -5.02 -0.44
CA LYS A 126 5.48 -4.34 -1.02
C LYS A 126 5.57 -4.11 -2.54
N GLU A 127 6.74 -4.30 -3.09
CA GLU A 127 6.99 -4.23 -4.52
C GLU A 127 6.67 -5.56 -5.22
N LYS A 128 6.62 -6.69 -4.47
CA LYS A 128 6.42 -8.04 -5.05
C LYS A 128 5.43 -8.87 -4.25
N LEU A 129 4.44 -9.45 -4.92
CA LEU A 129 3.64 -10.55 -4.39
C LEU A 129 4.34 -11.87 -4.69
N ARG A 130 4.29 -12.81 -3.75
CA ARG A 130 4.78 -14.18 -3.94
C ARG A 130 3.73 -15.21 -3.52
N VAL A 131 3.52 -16.19 -4.38
CA VAL A 131 2.71 -17.37 -4.08
C VAL A 131 3.44 -18.58 -4.68
N GLY A 132 4.11 -19.35 -3.83
CA GLY A 132 5.05 -20.37 -4.29
C GLY A 132 6.20 -19.77 -5.11
N ASN A 133 6.39 -20.30 -6.33
CA ASN A 133 7.40 -19.81 -7.27
C ASN A 133 6.92 -18.65 -8.16
N LEU A 134 5.64 -18.29 -8.06
CA LEU A 134 5.06 -17.17 -8.79
C LEU A 134 5.36 -15.86 -8.06
N VAL A 135 5.97 -14.90 -8.77
CA VAL A 135 6.33 -13.58 -8.27
C VAL A 135 5.76 -12.50 -9.19
N LEU A 136 5.08 -11.53 -8.63
CA LEU A 136 4.55 -10.36 -9.33
C LEU A 136 5.18 -9.10 -8.71
N ASP A 137 5.86 -8.30 -9.51
CA ASP A 137 6.49 -7.05 -9.11
C ASP A 137 5.58 -5.88 -9.54
N TYR A 138 5.14 -5.07 -8.56
CA TYR A 138 4.24 -3.95 -8.80
C TYR A 138 4.92 -2.77 -9.51
N LEU A 139 6.19 -2.52 -9.20
CA LEU A 139 6.90 -1.35 -9.71
C LEU A 139 7.34 -1.53 -11.16
N SER A 140 7.89 -2.71 -11.46
CA SER A 140 8.32 -3.02 -12.82
C SER A 140 7.20 -3.57 -13.70
N HIS A 141 6.00 -3.88 -13.14
CA HIS A 141 4.92 -4.60 -13.82
C HIS A 141 5.37 -5.93 -14.42
N GLU A 142 6.37 -6.57 -13.80
CA GLU A 142 6.91 -7.85 -14.24
C GLU A 142 6.31 -9.02 -13.44
N VAL A 143 6.13 -10.14 -14.12
CA VAL A 143 5.72 -11.41 -13.52
C VAL A 143 6.77 -12.46 -13.88
N SER A 144 7.12 -13.31 -12.91
CA SER A 144 7.99 -14.45 -13.12
C SER A 144 7.48 -15.70 -12.41
N VAL A 145 7.76 -16.85 -12.99
CA VAL A 145 7.54 -18.19 -12.43
C VAL A 145 8.89 -18.89 -12.40
N SER A 146 9.36 -19.32 -11.23
CA SER A 146 10.70 -19.92 -11.07
C SER A 146 11.81 -19.10 -11.72
N ASP A 147 11.79 -17.78 -11.48
CA ASP A 147 12.72 -16.77 -12.00
C ASP A 147 12.67 -16.53 -13.53
N LYS A 148 11.79 -17.21 -14.26
CA LYS A 148 11.55 -16.96 -15.69
C LYS A 148 10.44 -15.92 -15.86
N LYS A 149 10.70 -14.89 -16.69
CA LYS A 149 9.74 -13.81 -16.95
C LYS A 149 8.58 -14.28 -17.80
N VAL A 150 7.36 -13.95 -17.35
CA VAL A 150 6.10 -14.21 -18.05
C VAL A 150 5.48 -12.91 -18.53
N ARG A 151 5.24 -12.78 -19.83
CA ARG A 151 4.62 -11.56 -20.41
C ARG A 151 3.10 -11.60 -20.28
N LEU A 152 2.55 -10.64 -19.53
CA LEU A 152 1.11 -10.49 -19.37
C LEU A 152 0.60 -9.21 -20.03
N THR A 153 -0.65 -9.20 -20.47
CA THR A 153 -1.37 -7.97 -20.84
C THR A 153 -1.76 -7.19 -19.58
N LYS A 154 -2.17 -5.92 -19.71
CA LYS A 154 -2.64 -5.11 -18.58
C LYS A 154 -3.77 -5.81 -17.81
N THR A 155 -4.76 -6.33 -18.51
CA THR A 155 -5.91 -7.04 -17.92
C THR A 155 -5.48 -8.32 -17.19
N GLU A 156 -4.62 -9.13 -17.81
CA GLU A 156 -4.08 -10.35 -17.19
C GLU A 156 -3.27 -10.01 -15.94
N PHE A 157 -2.47 -8.94 -15.97
CA PHE A 157 -1.71 -8.48 -14.82
C PHE A 157 -2.63 -8.00 -13.69
N ALA A 158 -3.67 -7.21 -13.98
CA ALA A 158 -4.63 -6.73 -12.98
C ALA A 158 -5.40 -7.90 -12.32
N ILE A 159 -5.84 -8.89 -13.11
CA ILE A 159 -6.49 -10.10 -12.60
C ILE A 159 -5.54 -10.90 -11.70
N LEU A 160 -4.31 -11.15 -12.16
CA LEU A 160 -3.32 -11.90 -11.40
C LEU A 160 -2.96 -11.20 -10.09
N LYS A 161 -2.73 -9.89 -10.14
CA LYS A 161 -2.48 -9.03 -8.96
C LYS A 161 -3.58 -9.21 -7.91
N LEU A 162 -4.84 -9.09 -8.33
CA LEU A 162 -5.99 -9.23 -7.44
C LEU A 162 -6.08 -10.62 -6.80
N LEU A 163 -5.87 -11.68 -7.57
CA LEU A 163 -5.87 -13.05 -7.07
C LEU A 163 -4.69 -13.32 -6.12
N MET A 164 -3.50 -12.78 -6.42
CA MET A 164 -2.32 -12.89 -5.56
C MET A 164 -2.41 -12.08 -4.26
N GLN A 165 -3.24 -11.04 -4.23
CA GLN A 165 -3.55 -10.31 -2.99
C GLN A 165 -4.47 -11.09 -2.04
N ASN A 166 -5.19 -12.10 -2.59
CA ASN A 166 -6.16 -12.91 -1.86
C ASN A 166 -5.90 -14.42 -2.09
N PRO A 167 -4.70 -14.94 -1.74
CA PRO A 167 -4.33 -16.32 -2.04
C PRO A 167 -5.22 -17.28 -1.26
N GLY A 168 -5.66 -18.34 -1.94
CA GLY A 168 -6.56 -19.36 -1.37
C GLY A 168 -8.03 -18.94 -1.27
N GLN A 169 -8.37 -17.67 -1.45
CA GLN A 169 -9.75 -17.17 -1.39
C GLN A 169 -10.41 -17.28 -2.77
N ALA A 170 -11.63 -17.85 -2.82
CA ALA A 170 -12.46 -17.84 -4.03
C ALA A 170 -13.05 -16.44 -4.24
N MET A 171 -12.82 -15.85 -5.41
CA MET A 171 -13.34 -14.54 -5.80
C MET A 171 -14.43 -14.66 -6.85
N ALA A 172 -15.57 -14.02 -6.61
CA ALA A 172 -16.66 -13.99 -7.56
C ALA A 172 -16.26 -13.20 -8.83
N LYS A 173 -16.77 -13.62 -9.99
CA LYS A 173 -16.47 -12.96 -11.27
C LYS A 173 -16.84 -11.48 -11.25
N THR A 174 -18.00 -11.13 -10.67
CA THR A 174 -18.46 -9.74 -10.52
C THR A 174 -17.50 -8.92 -9.67
N VAL A 175 -16.99 -9.48 -8.57
CA VAL A 175 -16.00 -8.79 -7.70
C VAL A 175 -14.68 -8.59 -8.43
N ILE A 176 -14.25 -9.57 -9.25
CA ILE A 176 -13.02 -9.40 -10.05
C ILE A 176 -13.20 -8.26 -11.04
N LEU A 177 -14.31 -8.26 -11.81
CA LEU A 177 -14.60 -7.24 -12.81
C LEU A 177 -14.70 -5.83 -12.19
N ASP A 178 -15.39 -5.70 -11.07
CA ASP A 178 -15.54 -4.44 -10.35
C ASP A 178 -14.18 -3.87 -9.93
N ARG A 179 -13.33 -4.72 -9.32
CA ARG A 179 -12.03 -4.28 -8.80
C ARG A 179 -10.95 -4.01 -9.86
N ILE A 180 -11.06 -4.61 -11.05
CA ILE A 180 -10.13 -4.35 -12.15
C ILE A 180 -10.64 -3.27 -13.11
N SER A 181 -11.86 -2.77 -12.94
CA SER A 181 -12.49 -1.77 -13.82
C SER A 181 -11.71 -0.46 -13.89
N GLU A 182 -11.08 -0.04 -12.81
CA GLU A 182 -10.20 1.14 -12.76
C GLU A 182 -8.95 0.98 -13.63
N ASP A 183 -8.41 -0.25 -13.69
CA ASP A 183 -7.19 -0.56 -14.45
C ASP A 183 -7.49 -0.99 -15.91
N THR A 184 -8.74 -1.44 -16.21
CA THR A 184 -9.11 -2.07 -17.49
C THR A 184 -10.57 -1.81 -17.85
N LEU A 185 -10.84 -0.74 -18.61
CA LEU A 185 -12.19 -0.29 -18.98
C LEU A 185 -13.00 -1.28 -19.83
N ASP A 186 -12.35 -2.25 -20.51
CA ASP A 186 -12.98 -3.11 -21.51
C ASP A 186 -13.16 -4.57 -21.08
N CYS A 187 -12.96 -4.92 -19.79
CA CYS A 187 -13.08 -6.30 -19.35
C CYS A 187 -14.54 -6.67 -19.03
N THR A 188 -15.16 -7.49 -19.86
CA THR A 188 -16.51 -8.02 -19.69
C THR A 188 -16.49 -9.39 -19.03
N GLU A 189 -17.63 -9.91 -18.56
CA GLU A 189 -17.73 -11.27 -17.99
C GLU A 189 -17.37 -12.38 -19.00
N SER A 190 -17.66 -12.15 -20.27
CA SER A 190 -17.29 -13.09 -21.35
C SER A 190 -15.78 -13.10 -21.60
N SER A 191 -15.14 -11.92 -21.61
CA SER A 191 -13.70 -11.80 -21.82
C SER A 191 -12.87 -12.25 -20.61
N LEU A 192 -13.42 -12.15 -19.39
CA LEU A 192 -12.74 -12.58 -18.15
C LEU A 192 -12.33 -14.06 -18.22
N LYS A 193 -13.21 -14.95 -18.71
CA LYS A 193 -12.89 -16.37 -18.86
C LYS A 193 -11.72 -16.59 -19.82
N GLN A 194 -11.67 -15.82 -20.91
CA GLN A 194 -10.57 -15.88 -21.86
C GLN A 194 -9.25 -15.41 -21.25
N HIS A 195 -9.26 -14.31 -20.48
CA HIS A 195 -8.08 -13.83 -19.76
C HIS A 195 -7.58 -14.83 -18.72
N ILE A 196 -8.47 -15.48 -17.97
CA ILE A 196 -8.11 -16.57 -17.04
C ILE A 196 -7.50 -17.75 -17.77
N SER A 197 -8.06 -18.16 -18.92
CA SER A 197 -7.51 -19.24 -19.74
C SER A 197 -6.10 -18.91 -20.24
N ASN A 198 -5.89 -17.69 -20.73
CA ASN A 198 -4.57 -17.20 -21.16
C ASN A 198 -3.56 -17.16 -19.99
N LEU A 199 -4.00 -16.68 -18.82
CA LEU A 199 -3.17 -16.69 -17.61
C LEU A 199 -2.73 -18.11 -17.22
N ARG A 200 -3.65 -19.07 -17.16
CA ARG A 200 -3.33 -20.46 -16.87
C ARG A 200 -2.26 -21.00 -17.80
N ARG A 201 -2.47 -20.82 -19.11
CA ARG A 201 -1.50 -21.26 -20.13
C ARG A 201 -0.14 -20.62 -19.88
N LYS A 202 -0.06 -19.28 -19.77
CA LYS A 202 1.20 -18.54 -19.61
C LYS A 202 1.93 -18.87 -18.32
N LEU A 203 1.22 -19.06 -17.20
CA LEU A 203 1.83 -19.40 -15.91
C LEU A 203 2.19 -20.90 -15.83
N GLY A 204 1.44 -21.76 -16.51
CA GLY A 204 1.67 -23.22 -16.52
C GLY A 204 2.77 -23.67 -17.48
N GLU A 205 3.11 -22.88 -18.52
CA GLU A 205 4.15 -23.21 -19.52
C GLU A 205 5.52 -23.48 -18.88
N GLU A 206 5.82 -22.85 -17.72
CA GLU A 206 7.14 -22.95 -17.07
C GLU A 206 7.28 -24.13 -16.11
N GLU A 207 6.21 -24.57 -15.45
CA GLU A 207 6.27 -25.61 -14.41
C GLU A 207 5.24 -26.74 -14.58
N GLY A 208 4.35 -26.65 -15.56
CA GLY A 208 3.24 -27.61 -15.71
C GLY A 208 2.23 -27.54 -14.54
N LYS A 209 2.24 -26.47 -13.77
CA LYS A 209 1.45 -26.27 -12.55
C LYS A 209 0.24 -25.39 -12.79
N GLU A 210 -0.91 -25.76 -12.25
CA GLU A 210 -2.12 -24.94 -12.31
C GLU A 210 -2.20 -23.98 -11.12
N TYR A 211 -1.91 -22.68 -11.35
CA TYR A 211 -1.98 -21.65 -10.32
C TYR A 211 -3.38 -21.09 -10.07
N ILE A 212 -4.31 -21.22 -11.04
CA ILE A 212 -5.64 -20.63 -10.96
C ILE A 212 -6.69 -21.72 -11.11
N GLU A 213 -7.45 -21.98 -10.05
CA GLU A 213 -8.56 -22.91 -10.02
C GLU A 213 -9.89 -22.22 -10.31
N SER A 214 -10.80 -22.91 -11.02
CA SER A 214 -12.21 -22.52 -11.09
C SER A 214 -12.95 -23.05 -9.86
N VAL A 215 -13.65 -22.17 -9.15
CA VAL A 215 -14.54 -22.57 -8.05
C VAL A 215 -15.96 -22.54 -8.59
N TRP A 216 -16.56 -23.74 -8.70
CA TRP A 216 -17.85 -23.93 -9.34
C TRP A 216 -18.94 -23.06 -8.70
N GLY A 217 -19.74 -22.38 -9.52
CA GLY A 217 -20.80 -21.47 -9.06
C GLY A 217 -20.33 -20.13 -8.44
N ILE A 218 -19.01 -19.92 -8.21
CA ILE A 218 -18.47 -18.73 -7.57
C ILE A 218 -17.60 -17.93 -8.54
N GLY A 219 -16.45 -18.48 -8.95
CA GLY A 219 -15.49 -17.75 -9.76
C GLY A 219 -14.12 -18.41 -9.79
N PHE A 220 -13.08 -17.68 -9.38
CA PHE A 220 -11.69 -18.11 -9.48
C PHE A 220 -10.92 -17.95 -8.18
N ARG A 221 -9.90 -18.79 -7.99
CA ARG A 221 -9.03 -18.79 -6.82
C ARG A 221 -7.59 -19.03 -7.24
N LEU A 222 -6.64 -18.32 -6.64
CA LEU A 222 -5.22 -18.62 -6.76
C LEU A 222 -4.83 -19.67 -5.71
N THR A 223 -4.11 -20.70 -6.15
CA THR A 223 -3.63 -21.78 -5.27
C THR A 223 -2.15 -22.05 -5.50
N ASP A 224 -1.48 -22.58 -4.49
CA ASP A 224 -0.10 -23.08 -4.56
C ASP A 224 -0.05 -24.62 -4.38
N LYS A 225 -1.09 -25.31 -4.80
CA LYS A 225 -1.08 -26.78 -4.71
C LYS A 225 -0.09 -27.36 -5.70
N LYS A 226 0.87 -28.11 -5.21
CA LYS A 226 1.59 -29.10 -6.02
C LYS A 226 0.56 -30.18 -6.42
N SER A 227 0.42 -30.43 -7.71
CA SER A 227 -0.27 -31.62 -8.20
C SER A 227 0.44 -32.86 -7.74
#